data_21d6391f13c622e5992fd04e3b206b6b
#
_entry.id   21d6391f13c622e5992fd04e3b206b6b
#
_cell.length_a   1.000
_cell.length_b   1.000
_cell.length_c   1.000
_cell.angle_alpha   90.00
_cell.angle_beta   90.00
_cell.angle_gamma   90.00
#
_symmetry.space_group_name_H-M   'P 1'
#
loop_
_entity.id
_entity.type
_entity.pdbx_description
1 polymer ?
#
loop_
_entity_poly.entity_id
_entity_poly.type
_entity_poly.pdbx_seq_one_letter_code
_entity_poly.pdbx_strand_id
1 'polypeptide(L)'
;KPEIENNNLITNVTAKKDGVIVKVTALGGWPAVQAGDAVTTGDLLISGVYEPEEYSQPQKNHFARAHGSVIAKTNSRITVNIPREQSEKICTSEKQYKTLYFFGLEIPLSIKKEEENTVCEYQKKYLVFHDFRLPIGIYTEIRRSYTDTKRSISDDELRAAAKKELLEREKEELAGCEIIGKTEKEEITDGGIVYTAEYSLLEDIGAEQEIIFFDTDKDNS
;
A
#
# COMPACT_ATOMS: atom_id res chain seq x y z
N LYS A 1 -2.87 -13.98 27.17
CA LYS A 1 -3.92 -13.31 27.96
C LYS A 1 -4.74 -12.51 26.98
N PRO A 2 -6.07 -12.68 26.88
CA PRO A 2 -6.89 -11.76 26.12
C PRO A 2 -6.78 -10.37 26.77
N GLU A 3 -6.53 -9.35 25.95
CA GLU A 3 -6.65 -7.96 26.39
C GLU A 3 -8.10 -7.75 26.81
N ILE A 4 -8.30 -7.26 28.02
CA ILE A 4 -9.61 -6.85 28.51
C ILE A 4 -9.88 -5.52 27.81
N GLU A 5 -10.69 -5.55 26.76
CA GLU A 5 -11.19 -4.33 26.14
C GLU A 5 -11.94 -3.53 27.20
N ASN A 6 -11.53 -2.27 27.40
CA ASN A 6 -12.21 -1.35 28.31
C ASN A 6 -13.63 -1.08 27.77
N ASN A 7 -14.62 -1.77 28.32
CA ASN A 7 -16.04 -1.65 27.92
C ASN A 7 -16.67 -0.29 28.29
N ASN A 8 -15.89 0.67 28.80
CA ASN A 8 -16.39 1.99 29.19
C ASN A 8 -16.06 3.12 28.20
N LEU A 9 -15.51 2.78 27.02
CA LEU A 9 -15.27 3.78 25.97
C LEU A 9 -16.59 4.13 25.30
N ILE A 10 -16.92 5.41 25.29
CA ILE A 10 -18.04 5.96 24.53
C ILE A 10 -17.48 6.35 23.17
N THR A 11 -18.03 5.77 22.12
CA THR A 11 -17.56 5.99 20.75
C THR A 11 -18.71 6.34 19.82
N ASN A 12 -18.38 7.07 18.75
CA ASN A 12 -19.23 7.22 17.57
C ASN A 12 -18.65 6.39 16.42
N VAL A 13 -19.47 6.09 15.42
CA VAL A 13 -18.98 5.62 14.12
C VAL A 13 -19.20 6.75 13.12
N THR A 14 -18.11 7.19 12.48
CA THR A 14 -18.12 8.26 11.48
C THR A 14 -17.72 7.73 10.11
N ALA A 15 -18.08 8.46 9.05
CA ALA A 15 -17.74 8.09 7.68
C ALA A 15 -16.26 8.33 7.36
N LYS A 16 -15.57 7.34 6.80
CA LYS A 16 -14.20 7.46 6.27
C LYS A 16 -14.16 8.06 4.88
N LYS A 17 -15.26 7.89 4.12
CA LYS A 17 -15.38 8.27 2.71
C LYS A 17 -16.77 8.78 2.41
N ASP A 18 -16.86 9.59 1.36
CA ASP A 18 -18.13 10.05 0.80
C ASP A 18 -18.81 8.89 0.10
N GLY A 19 -20.14 8.83 0.22
CA GLY A 19 -20.90 7.77 -0.45
C GLY A 19 -22.40 7.84 -0.20
N VAL A 20 -23.11 6.86 -0.76
CA VAL A 20 -24.54 6.66 -0.52
C VAL A 20 -24.71 5.38 0.28
N ILE A 21 -25.37 5.47 1.42
CA ILE A 21 -25.58 4.32 2.32
C ILE A 21 -26.47 3.28 1.65
N VAL A 22 -26.01 2.04 1.69
CA VAL A 22 -26.75 0.87 1.20
C VAL A 22 -27.33 0.07 2.35
N LYS A 23 -26.54 -0.10 3.43
CA LYS A 23 -26.96 -0.87 4.60
C LYS A 23 -26.27 -0.37 5.85
N VAL A 24 -27.02 -0.24 6.93
CA VAL A 24 -26.52 0.04 8.28
C VAL A 24 -26.80 -1.17 9.16
N THR A 25 -25.81 -1.63 9.90
CA THR A 25 -25.92 -2.69 10.90
C THR A 25 -25.27 -2.20 12.19
N ALA A 26 -26.02 -1.56 13.05
CA ALA A 26 -25.55 -1.15 14.37
C ALA A 26 -25.63 -2.33 15.34
N LEU A 27 -24.51 -2.68 15.97
CA LEU A 27 -24.44 -3.67 17.04
C LEU A 27 -24.44 -3.01 18.42
N GLY A 28 -24.04 -1.74 18.48
CA GLY A 28 -24.13 -0.87 19.65
C GLY A 28 -24.28 0.59 19.23
N GLY A 29 -24.94 1.41 20.05
CA GLY A 29 -25.30 2.79 19.69
C GLY A 29 -26.59 2.89 18.88
N TRP A 30 -26.86 4.09 18.37
CA TRP A 30 -28.07 4.42 17.60
C TRP A 30 -27.70 4.85 16.18
N PRO A 31 -28.27 4.24 15.12
CA PRO A 31 -28.00 4.65 13.75
C PRO A 31 -28.48 6.07 13.50
N ALA A 32 -27.59 6.95 13.07
CA ALA A 32 -27.88 8.34 12.71
C ALA A 32 -28.25 8.51 11.22
N VAL A 33 -28.03 7.46 10.43
CA VAL A 33 -28.29 7.43 8.98
C VAL A 33 -29.06 6.17 8.60
N GLN A 34 -29.70 6.21 7.43
CA GLN A 34 -30.46 5.09 6.86
C GLN A 34 -30.03 4.80 5.42
N ALA A 35 -30.46 3.66 4.89
CA ALA A 35 -30.21 3.31 3.50
C ALA A 35 -30.84 4.35 2.55
N GLY A 36 -30.04 4.82 1.59
CA GLY A 36 -30.38 5.88 0.65
C GLY A 36 -29.81 7.25 1.00
N ASP A 37 -29.33 7.47 2.24
CA ASP A 37 -28.73 8.74 2.64
C ASP A 37 -27.37 8.94 1.96
N ALA A 38 -27.11 10.17 1.54
CA ALA A 38 -25.80 10.59 1.07
C ALA A 38 -24.99 11.13 2.26
N VAL A 39 -23.77 10.66 2.40
CA VAL A 39 -22.87 11.06 3.49
C VAL A 39 -21.54 11.53 2.96
N THR A 40 -20.88 12.38 3.72
CA THR A 40 -19.53 12.87 3.47
C THR A 40 -18.57 12.40 4.56
N THR A 41 -17.29 12.43 4.27
CA THR A 41 -16.25 12.06 5.22
C THR A 41 -16.38 12.86 6.51
N GLY A 42 -16.43 12.17 7.64
CA GLY A 42 -16.63 12.75 8.96
C GLY A 42 -18.08 12.78 9.45
N ASP A 43 -19.07 12.51 8.60
CA ASP A 43 -20.47 12.46 9.03
C ASP A 43 -20.70 11.33 10.04
N LEU A 44 -21.60 11.60 11.00
CA LEU A 44 -21.97 10.65 12.04
C LEU A 44 -22.87 9.55 11.44
N LEU A 45 -22.43 8.30 11.54
CA LEU A 45 -23.17 7.13 11.04
C LEU A 45 -23.91 6.38 12.14
N ILE A 46 -23.24 6.16 13.29
CA ILE A 46 -23.84 5.53 14.46
C ILE A 46 -23.42 6.35 15.68
N SER A 47 -24.37 6.82 16.44
CA SER A 47 -24.14 7.62 17.65
C SER A 47 -23.97 6.73 18.88
N GLY A 48 -22.94 7.00 19.68
CA GLY A 48 -22.80 6.45 21.03
C GLY A 48 -23.55 7.21 22.10
N VAL A 49 -24.11 8.36 21.75
CA VAL A 49 -24.92 9.17 22.67
C VAL A 49 -26.30 9.35 22.04
N TYR A 50 -27.33 8.82 22.69
CA TYR A 50 -28.69 8.90 22.16
C TYR A 50 -29.74 9.00 23.27
N GLU A 51 -30.88 9.60 22.96
CA GLU A 51 -32.05 9.65 23.81
C GLU A 51 -33.02 8.54 23.40
N PRO A 52 -33.46 7.65 24.30
CA PRO A 52 -34.45 6.65 23.98
C PRO A 52 -35.81 7.30 23.80
N GLU A 53 -36.58 6.89 22.76
CA GLU A 53 -37.91 7.39 22.47
C GLU A 53 -39.02 6.90 23.45
N GLU A 54 -38.64 6.32 24.57
CA GLU A 54 -39.59 5.76 25.53
C GLU A 54 -40.18 6.85 26.43
N TYR A 55 -41.47 7.19 26.19
CA TYR A 55 -42.25 8.27 26.82
C TYR A 55 -42.42 8.19 28.34
N SER A 56 -41.75 7.30 29.06
CA SER A 56 -42.07 6.98 30.47
C SER A 56 -41.03 7.41 31.51
N GLN A 57 -39.88 7.95 31.14
CA GLN A 57 -38.85 8.37 32.09
C GLN A 57 -38.20 9.72 31.75
N PRO A 58 -37.69 10.48 32.76
CA PRO A 58 -36.99 11.74 32.48
C PRO A 58 -35.80 11.47 31.58
N GLN A 59 -35.69 12.29 30.52
CA GLN A 59 -34.64 12.25 29.48
C GLN A 59 -33.26 12.05 30.12
N LYS A 60 -32.72 10.84 30.01
CA LYS A 60 -31.33 10.52 30.33
C LYS A 60 -30.64 10.12 29.04
N ASN A 61 -29.60 10.85 28.65
CA ASN A 61 -28.72 10.45 27.58
C ASN A 61 -28.15 9.07 27.90
N HIS A 62 -28.33 8.15 26.98
CA HIS A 62 -27.66 6.85 27.02
C HIS A 62 -26.29 6.98 26.38
N PHE A 63 -25.28 6.44 27.05
CA PHE A 63 -23.90 6.40 26.58
C PHE A 63 -23.55 4.96 26.26
N ALA A 64 -23.12 4.69 25.06
CA ALA A 64 -22.73 3.38 24.59
C ALA A 64 -21.46 3.43 23.73
N ARG A 65 -20.78 2.33 23.62
CA ARG A 65 -19.81 2.15 22.57
C ARG A 65 -20.56 1.90 21.26
N ALA A 66 -20.58 2.91 20.38
CA ALA A 66 -21.11 2.71 19.04
C ALA A 66 -20.17 1.81 18.25
N HIS A 67 -20.69 0.73 17.69
CA HIS A 67 -19.97 -0.18 16.80
C HIS A 67 -20.95 -0.86 15.85
N GLY A 68 -20.44 -1.20 14.68
CA GLY A 68 -21.25 -1.83 13.64
C GLY A 68 -20.59 -1.70 12.28
N SER A 69 -21.35 -2.05 11.24
CA SER A 69 -20.92 -1.98 9.84
C SER A 69 -21.86 -1.09 9.06
N VAL A 70 -21.30 -0.18 8.27
CA VAL A 70 -22.06 0.73 7.42
C VAL A 70 -21.57 0.60 5.98
N ILE A 71 -22.29 -0.18 5.19
CA ILE A 71 -21.96 -0.41 3.78
C ILE A 71 -22.51 0.75 2.96
N ALA A 72 -21.64 1.37 2.19
CA ALA A 72 -22.01 2.44 1.26
C ALA A 72 -21.51 2.16 -0.16
N LYS A 73 -22.21 2.75 -1.11
CA LYS A 73 -21.74 2.88 -2.49
C LYS A 73 -20.83 4.08 -2.58
N THR A 74 -19.57 3.83 -2.92
CA THR A 74 -18.52 4.85 -3.09
C THR A 74 -17.99 4.84 -4.50
N ASN A 75 -17.23 5.88 -4.87
CA ASN A 75 -16.52 5.93 -6.14
C ASN A 75 -15.02 6.08 -5.88
N SER A 76 -14.22 5.37 -6.65
CA SER A 76 -12.77 5.46 -6.61
C SER A 76 -12.22 5.62 -8.03
N ARG A 77 -11.07 6.30 -8.15
CA ARG A 77 -10.38 6.48 -9.43
C ARG A 77 -8.92 6.13 -9.27
N ILE A 78 -8.44 5.22 -10.11
CA ILE A 78 -7.03 4.88 -10.21
C ILE A 78 -6.52 5.38 -11.55
N THR A 79 -5.42 6.14 -11.53
CA THR A 79 -4.78 6.65 -12.75
C THR A 79 -3.35 6.13 -12.81
N VAL A 80 -3.00 5.48 -13.90
CA VAL A 80 -1.66 4.96 -14.21
C VAL A 80 -1.07 5.79 -15.33
N ASN A 81 0.18 6.21 -15.17
CA ASN A 81 0.90 6.99 -16.17
C ASN A 81 2.22 6.31 -16.51
N ILE A 82 2.33 5.80 -17.74
CA ILE A 82 3.54 5.13 -18.24
C ILE A 82 4.20 6.02 -19.30
N PRO A 83 5.43 6.48 -19.08
CA PRO A 83 6.16 7.25 -20.05
C PRO A 83 6.62 6.36 -21.23
N ARG A 84 6.62 6.92 -22.45
CA ARG A 84 7.07 6.22 -23.67
C ARG A 84 8.56 5.97 -23.67
N GLU A 85 9.35 6.88 -23.11
CA GLU A 85 10.78 6.70 -22.96
C GLU A 85 11.09 6.12 -21.60
N GLN A 86 11.70 4.95 -21.56
CA GLN A 86 12.21 4.34 -20.34
C GLN A 86 13.74 4.25 -20.40
N SER A 87 14.36 4.56 -19.30
CA SER A 87 15.80 4.34 -19.12
C SER A 87 16.03 2.88 -18.72
N GLU A 88 16.71 2.15 -19.57
CA GLU A 88 17.11 0.76 -19.30
C GLU A 88 18.63 0.70 -19.11
N LYS A 89 19.07 0.06 -18.03
CA LYS A 89 20.49 -0.19 -17.80
C LYS A 89 20.92 -1.42 -18.56
N ILE A 90 21.62 -1.21 -19.68
CA ILE A 90 22.17 -2.31 -20.47
C ILE A 90 23.60 -2.58 -20.01
N CYS A 91 23.87 -3.86 -19.70
CA CYS A 91 25.23 -4.31 -19.41
C CYS A 91 26.05 -4.27 -20.70
N THR A 92 27.02 -3.36 -20.76
CA THR A 92 27.87 -3.13 -21.93
C THR A 92 29.15 -3.97 -21.90
N SER A 93 29.65 -4.29 -20.72
CA SER A 93 30.82 -5.15 -20.58
C SER A 93 30.80 -5.95 -19.28
N GLU A 94 31.30 -7.16 -19.32
CA GLU A 94 31.60 -7.99 -18.18
C GLU A 94 33.10 -8.36 -18.19
N LYS A 95 33.79 -8.06 -17.11
CA LYS A 95 35.19 -8.39 -16.94
C LYS A 95 35.37 -9.16 -15.66
N GLN A 96 36.20 -10.21 -15.73
CA GLN A 96 36.56 -11.05 -14.59
C GLN A 96 38.02 -10.86 -14.22
N TYR A 97 38.24 -10.50 -12.96
CA TYR A 97 39.57 -10.39 -12.37
C TYR A 97 39.78 -11.51 -11.36
N LYS A 98 40.85 -12.27 -11.52
CA LYS A 98 41.14 -13.42 -10.67
C LYS A 98 42.36 -13.11 -9.79
N THR A 99 42.27 -13.47 -8.51
CA THR A 99 43.33 -13.38 -7.52
C THR A 99 43.52 -14.77 -6.91
N LEU A 100 44.74 -15.29 -6.94
CA LEU A 100 45.09 -16.52 -6.25
C LEU A 100 45.33 -16.20 -4.78
N TYR A 101 44.65 -16.92 -3.90
CA TYR A 101 44.88 -16.90 -2.47
C TYR A 101 45.68 -18.15 -2.07
N PHE A 102 46.85 -17.94 -1.45
CA PHE A 102 47.76 -19.02 -1.06
C PHE A 102 48.34 -18.72 0.32
N PHE A 103 47.92 -19.46 1.35
CA PHE A 103 48.40 -19.33 2.74
C PHE A 103 48.45 -17.89 3.28
N GLY A 104 47.47 -17.08 2.99
CA GLY A 104 47.40 -15.67 3.42
C GLY A 104 48.03 -14.67 2.43
N LEU A 105 48.68 -15.14 1.38
CA LEU A 105 49.23 -14.31 0.30
C LEU A 105 48.21 -14.16 -0.83
N GLU A 106 47.99 -12.94 -1.28
CA GLU A 106 47.11 -12.63 -2.43
C GLU A 106 47.96 -12.29 -3.65
N ILE A 107 47.84 -13.08 -4.69
CA ILE A 107 48.60 -12.90 -5.94
C ILE A 107 47.59 -12.54 -7.04
N PRO A 108 47.57 -11.28 -7.54
CA PRO A 108 46.70 -10.91 -8.63
C PRO A 108 47.09 -11.60 -9.93
N LEU A 109 46.16 -12.35 -10.53
CA LEU A 109 46.36 -13.02 -11.83
C LEU A 109 45.93 -12.14 -13.00
N SER A 110 45.31 -10.99 -12.72
CA SER A 110 44.80 -10.07 -13.72
C SER A 110 45.10 -8.62 -13.33
N ILE A 111 45.40 -7.78 -14.30
CA ILE A 111 45.60 -6.33 -14.07
C ILE A 111 44.24 -5.67 -14.00
N LYS A 112 43.92 -5.05 -12.88
CA LYS A 112 42.65 -4.30 -12.70
C LYS A 112 42.75 -2.95 -13.38
N LYS A 113 41.73 -2.61 -14.17
CA LYS A 113 41.47 -1.25 -14.66
C LYS A 113 40.31 -0.67 -13.88
N GLU A 114 40.41 0.60 -13.48
CA GLU A 114 39.30 1.32 -12.91
C GLU A 114 38.33 1.70 -14.03
N GLU A 115 37.08 1.39 -13.81
CA GLU A 115 35.97 1.77 -14.70
C GLU A 115 34.86 2.37 -13.84
N GLU A 116 34.30 3.48 -14.30
CA GLU A 116 33.17 4.13 -13.65
C GLU A 116 31.87 3.35 -13.92
N ASN A 117 30.86 3.50 -13.07
CA ASN A 117 29.55 2.86 -13.19
C ASN A 117 29.59 1.32 -13.26
N THR A 118 30.42 0.69 -12.42
CA THR A 118 30.52 -0.77 -12.36
C THR A 118 29.88 -1.35 -11.13
N VAL A 119 29.17 -2.48 -11.29
CA VAL A 119 28.71 -3.33 -10.19
C VAL A 119 29.68 -4.49 -10.06
N CYS A 120 30.19 -4.69 -8.84
CA CYS A 120 31.16 -5.75 -8.55
C CYS A 120 30.50 -6.90 -7.79
N GLU A 121 30.70 -8.12 -8.28
CA GLU A 121 30.29 -9.36 -7.63
C GLU A 121 31.56 -10.15 -7.27
N TYR A 122 31.61 -10.70 -6.06
CA TYR A 122 32.77 -11.44 -5.57
C TYR A 122 32.43 -12.90 -5.35
N GLN A 123 33.20 -13.79 -5.98
CA GLN A 123 33.10 -15.22 -5.80
C GLN A 123 34.40 -15.79 -5.26
N LYS A 124 34.33 -16.60 -4.19
CA LYS A 124 35.48 -17.25 -3.56
C LYS A 124 35.35 -18.77 -3.71
N LYS A 125 36.32 -19.40 -4.35
CA LYS A 125 36.43 -20.85 -4.46
C LYS A 125 37.71 -21.33 -3.79
N TYR A 126 37.55 -22.20 -2.78
CA TYR A 126 38.71 -22.80 -2.07
C TYR A 126 38.90 -24.23 -2.55
N LEU A 127 40.19 -24.68 -2.47
CA LEU A 127 40.49 -26.08 -2.70
C LEU A 127 40.06 -26.89 -1.46
N VAL A 128 39.28 -27.95 -1.69
CA VAL A 128 38.86 -28.88 -0.64
C VAL A 128 39.49 -30.23 -0.93
N PHE A 129 40.16 -30.79 0.08
CA PHE A 129 40.77 -32.13 0.02
C PHE A 129 40.08 -32.98 1.10
N HIS A 130 39.32 -34.00 0.70
CA HIS A 130 38.39 -34.71 1.56
C HIS A 130 37.43 -33.70 2.21
N ASP A 131 37.33 -33.64 3.50
CA ASP A 131 36.47 -32.69 4.24
C ASP A 131 37.27 -31.48 4.78
N PHE A 132 38.53 -31.34 4.38
CA PHE A 132 39.39 -30.26 4.85
C PHE A 132 39.56 -29.16 3.82
N ARG A 133 39.18 -27.93 4.20
CA ARG A 133 39.33 -26.74 3.38
C ARG A 133 40.80 -26.27 3.48
N LEU A 134 41.51 -26.32 2.37
CA LEU A 134 42.86 -25.81 2.29
C LEU A 134 42.88 -24.27 2.21
N PRO A 135 43.89 -23.60 2.78
CA PRO A 135 44.05 -22.14 2.68
C PRO A 135 44.59 -21.72 1.30
N ILE A 136 44.08 -22.34 0.26
CA ILE A 136 44.39 -22.11 -1.15
C ILE A 136 43.09 -21.95 -1.91
N GLY A 137 42.92 -20.88 -2.71
CA GLY A 137 41.71 -20.64 -3.45
C GLY A 137 41.88 -19.57 -4.53
N ILE A 138 40.81 -19.39 -5.28
CA ILE A 138 40.70 -18.35 -6.30
C ILE A 138 39.57 -17.40 -5.91
N TYR A 139 39.90 -16.12 -5.82
CA TYR A 139 38.91 -15.04 -5.73
C TYR A 139 38.67 -14.51 -7.13
N THR A 140 37.44 -14.50 -7.54
CA THR A 140 36.99 -13.93 -8.81
C THR A 140 36.16 -12.70 -8.50
N GLU A 141 36.57 -11.56 -9.00
CA GLU A 141 35.80 -10.31 -9.02
C GLU A 141 35.23 -10.14 -10.41
N ILE A 142 33.91 -10.16 -10.49
CA ILE A 142 33.16 -9.94 -11.74
C ILE A 142 32.69 -8.49 -11.73
N ARG A 143 33.18 -7.69 -12.68
CA ARG A 143 32.77 -6.31 -12.88
C ARG A 143 31.85 -6.20 -14.09
N ARG A 144 30.64 -5.67 -13.88
CA ARG A 144 29.69 -5.38 -14.95
C ARG A 144 29.53 -3.88 -15.08
N SER A 145 29.88 -3.34 -16.24
CA SER A 145 29.63 -1.94 -16.58
C SER A 145 28.27 -1.79 -17.22
N TYR A 146 27.50 -0.79 -16.77
CA TYR A 146 26.17 -0.51 -17.28
C TYR A 146 26.15 0.86 -17.93
N THR A 147 25.41 0.97 -19.02
CA THR A 147 25.11 2.24 -19.68
C THR A 147 23.58 2.43 -19.68
N ASP A 148 23.16 3.62 -19.31
CA ASP A 148 21.76 4.00 -19.43
C ASP A 148 21.42 4.25 -20.90
N THR A 149 20.50 3.46 -21.44
CA THR A 149 20.01 3.59 -22.81
C THR A 149 18.52 3.90 -22.75
N LYS A 150 18.11 4.91 -23.51
CA LYS A 150 16.69 5.23 -23.67
C LYS A 150 16.07 4.25 -24.68
N ARG A 151 15.06 3.52 -24.24
CA ARG A 151 14.22 2.68 -25.09
C ARG A 151 12.87 3.35 -25.27
N SER A 152 12.44 3.52 -26.51
CA SER A 152 11.05 3.89 -26.82
C SER A 152 10.18 2.66 -26.83
N ILE A 153 9.06 2.71 -26.13
CA ILE A 153 8.09 1.62 -25.99
C ILE A 153 6.98 1.81 -27.02
N SER A 154 6.57 0.71 -27.65
CA SER A 154 5.44 0.69 -28.59
C SER A 154 4.10 0.88 -27.87
N ASP A 155 3.06 1.31 -28.60
CA ASP A 155 1.73 1.55 -28.05
C ASP A 155 1.13 0.29 -27.41
N ASP A 156 1.39 -0.91 -27.99
CA ASP A 156 0.89 -2.15 -27.45
C ASP A 156 1.59 -2.54 -26.13
N GLU A 157 2.91 -2.31 -26.05
CA GLU A 157 3.68 -2.50 -24.83
C GLU A 157 3.25 -1.49 -23.74
N LEU A 158 2.95 -0.23 -24.10
CA LEU A 158 2.43 0.79 -23.18
C LEU A 158 1.08 0.36 -22.58
N ARG A 159 0.15 -0.13 -23.43
CA ARG A 159 -1.14 -0.65 -22.95
C ARG A 159 -0.99 -1.83 -22.02
N ALA A 160 -0.10 -2.78 -22.38
CA ALA A 160 0.15 -3.94 -21.56
C ALA A 160 0.75 -3.57 -20.19
N ALA A 161 1.72 -2.65 -20.17
CA ALA A 161 2.32 -2.15 -18.94
C ALA A 161 1.32 -1.41 -18.07
N ALA A 162 0.50 -0.52 -18.65
CA ALA A 162 -0.52 0.23 -17.93
C ALA A 162 -1.59 -0.68 -17.32
N LYS A 163 -2.06 -1.69 -18.06
CA LYS A 163 -3.02 -2.67 -17.53
C LYS A 163 -2.43 -3.50 -16.40
N LYS A 164 -1.17 -3.90 -16.51
CA LYS A 164 -0.49 -4.66 -15.45
C LYS A 164 -0.39 -3.83 -14.17
N GLU A 165 0.08 -2.60 -14.27
CA GLU A 165 0.20 -1.70 -13.12
C GLU A 165 -1.18 -1.38 -12.52
N LEU A 166 -2.21 -1.17 -13.36
CA LEU A 166 -3.58 -0.97 -12.89
C LEU A 166 -4.07 -2.16 -12.07
N LEU A 167 -3.84 -3.39 -12.53
CA LEU A 167 -4.25 -4.60 -11.80
C LEU A 167 -3.51 -4.77 -10.46
N GLU A 168 -2.26 -4.35 -10.38
CA GLU A 168 -1.49 -4.37 -9.14
C GLU A 168 -2.07 -3.35 -8.15
N ARG A 169 -2.31 -2.12 -8.57
CA ARG A 169 -2.94 -1.08 -7.74
C ARG A 169 -4.38 -1.42 -7.35
N GLU A 170 -5.16 -2.02 -8.26
CA GLU A 170 -6.52 -2.47 -7.97
C GLU A 170 -6.53 -3.46 -6.79
N LYS A 171 -5.59 -4.40 -6.75
CA LYS A 171 -5.47 -5.37 -5.66
C LYS A 171 -5.06 -4.74 -4.33
N GLU A 172 -4.22 -3.69 -4.38
CA GLU A 172 -3.73 -3.01 -3.19
C GLU A 172 -4.74 -2.00 -2.65
N GLU A 173 -5.28 -1.13 -3.53
CA GLU A 173 -6.12 0.00 -3.12
C GLU A 173 -7.58 -0.40 -2.88
N LEU A 174 -8.08 -1.43 -3.58
CA LEU A 174 -9.46 -1.90 -3.47
C LEU A 174 -9.59 -3.23 -2.70
N ALA A 175 -8.57 -3.58 -1.92
CA ALA A 175 -8.62 -4.78 -1.08
C ALA A 175 -9.78 -4.70 -0.08
N GLY A 176 -10.67 -5.70 -0.11
CA GLY A 176 -11.83 -5.76 0.77
C GLY A 176 -13.07 -4.97 0.30
N CYS A 177 -12.99 -4.32 -0.86
CA CYS A 177 -14.14 -3.69 -1.50
C CYS A 177 -14.79 -4.62 -2.52
N GLU A 178 -16.12 -4.55 -2.68
CA GLU A 178 -16.83 -5.23 -3.76
C GLU A 178 -16.98 -4.26 -4.94
N ILE A 179 -16.43 -4.61 -6.10
CA ILE A 179 -16.51 -3.80 -7.32
C ILE A 179 -17.85 -4.08 -8.00
N ILE A 180 -18.74 -3.10 -8.04
CA ILE A 180 -20.06 -3.19 -8.70
C ILE A 180 -20.08 -2.56 -10.09
N GLY A 181 -19.08 -1.76 -10.42
CA GLY A 181 -18.91 -1.15 -11.74
C GLY A 181 -17.49 -0.71 -11.97
N LYS A 182 -17.05 -0.81 -13.24
CA LYS A 182 -15.73 -0.37 -13.69
C LYS A 182 -15.84 0.27 -15.06
N THR A 183 -15.25 1.45 -15.22
CA THR A 183 -15.13 2.13 -16.52
C THR A 183 -13.67 2.47 -16.74
N GLU A 184 -13.14 2.13 -17.91
CA GLU A 184 -11.74 2.35 -18.27
C GLU A 184 -11.65 3.37 -19.40
N LYS A 185 -10.67 4.27 -19.32
CA LYS A 185 -10.33 5.24 -20.35
C LYS A 185 -8.83 5.22 -20.58
N GLU A 186 -8.41 5.14 -21.85
CA GLU A 186 -7.01 5.28 -22.25
C GLU A 186 -6.80 6.55 -23.06
N GLU A 187 -5.67 7.20 -22.84
CA GLU A 187 -5.22 8.35 -23.60
C GLU A 187 -3.72 8.16 -23.92
N ILE A 188 -3.43 7.93 -25.21
CA ILE A 188 -2.06 7.73 -25.69
C ILE A 188 -1.59 9.02 -26.35
N THR A 189 -0.40 9.48 -25.94
CA THR A 189 0.27 10.67 -26.47
C THR A 189 1.70 10.31 -26.89
N ASP A 190 2.39 11.25 -27.52
CA ASP A 190 3.82 11.08 -27.82
C ASP A 190 4.68 10.89 -26.56
N GLY A 191 4.22 11.42 -25.40
CA GLY A 191 4.90 11.29 -24.10
C GLY A 191 4.68 9.96 -23.40
N GLY A 192 3.65 9.20 -23.75
CA GLY A 192 3.29 7.93 -23.09
C GLY A 192 1.79 7.66 -23.07
N ILE A 193 1.34 6.83 -22.11
CA ILE A 193 -0.06 6.50 -21.90
C ILE A 193 -0.52 6.96 -20.52
N VAL A 194 -1.71 7.57 -20.48
CA VAL A 194 -2.49 7.79 -19.26
C VAL A 194 -3.68 6.83 -19.29
N TYR A 195 -3.70 5.90 -18.35
CA TYR A 195 -4.77 4.92 -18.21
C TYR A 195 -5.54 5.19 -16.93
N THR A 196 -6.83 5.49 -17.05
CA THR A 196 -7.70 5.84 -15.92
C THR A 196 -8.80 4.80 -15.81
N ALA A 197 -8.96 4.25 -14.62
CA ALA A 197 -10.08 3.38 -14.27
C ALA A 197 -10.91 4.03 -13.16
N GLU A 198 -12.21 4.14 -13.38
CA GLU A 198 -13.20 4.61 -12.41
C GLU A 198 -14.02 3.42 -11.93
N TYR A 199 -14.13 3.30 -10.61
CA TYR A 199 -14.78 2.19 -9.94
C TYR A 199 -16.00 2.69 -9.16
N SER A 200 -17.07 1.95 -9.22
CA SER A 200 -18.16 2.03 -8.24
C SER A 200 -18.02 0.83 -7.31
N LEU A 201 -17.97 1.09 -6.02
CA LEU A 201 -17.63 0.12 -4.99
C LEU A 201 -18.74 -0.02 -3.96
N LEU A 202 -18.85 -1.19 -3.34
CA LEU A 202 -19.53 -1.38 -2.07
C LEU A 202 -18.46 -1.68 -1.02
N GLU A 203 -18.38 -0.86 0.00
CA GLU A 203 -17.39 -0.99 1.07
C GLU A 203 -17.93 -0.52 2.41
N ASP A 204 -17.33 -0.99 3.50
CA ASP A 204 -17.63 -0.50 4.84
C ASP A 204 -16.91 0.82 5.08
N ILE A 205 -17.67 1.90 5.21
CA ILE A 205 -17.16 3.25 5.42
C ILE A 205 -17.11 3.67 6.89
N GLY A 206 -17.53 2.80 7.83
CA GLY A 206 -17.53 3.12 9.26
C GLY A 206 -16.12 3.18 9.89
N ALA A 207 -15.87 4.20 10.69
CA ALA A 207 -14.73 4.31 11.58
C ALA A 207 -15.19 4.60 13.01
N GLU A 208 -14.76 3.79 13.96
CA GLU A 208 -14.98 4.08 15.37
C GLU A 208 -14.12 5.28 15.79
N GLN A 209 -14.74 6.25 16.45
CA GLN A 209 -14.10 7.45 16.97
C GLN A 209 -14.49 7.63 18.44
N GLU A 210 -13.51 7.74 19.33
CA GLU A 210 -13.74 7.98 20.75
C GLU A 210 -14.29 9.38 21.01
N ILE A 211 -15.29 9.48 21.91
CA ILE A 211 -15.85 10.75 22.37
C ILE A 211 -15.11 11.14 23.65
N ILE A 212 -14.36 12.24 23.61
CA ILE A 212 -13.67 12.80 24.75
C ILE A 212 -14.54 13.87 25.38
N PHE A 213 -15.00 13.68 26.62
CA PHE A 213 -15.70 14.69 27.39
C PHE A 213 -14.68 15.56 28.12
N PHE A 214 -14.70 16.84 27.84
CA PHE A 214 -13.93 17.83 28.65
C PHE A 214 -14.80 18.32 29.81
N ASP A 215 -14.35 18.07 31.03
CA ASP A 215 -14.99 18.60 32.24
C ASP A 215 -14.59 20.07 32.36
N THR A 216 -15.51 20.98 32.01
CA THR A 216 -15.28 22.45 32.02
C THR A 216 -15.44 23.08 33.41
N ASP A 217 -15.75 22.31 34.46
CA ASP A 217 -16.10 22.84 35.79
C ASP A 217 -14.90 23.01 36.75
N LYS A 218 -13.64 22.90 36.28
CA LYS A 218 -12.48 23.02 37.20
C LYS A 218 -11.77 24.37 37.24
N ASP A 219 -12.25 25.39 36.54
CA ASP A 219 -11.58 26.72 36.54
C ASP A 219 -12.38 27.85 37.22
N ASN A 220 -13.27 27.55 38.15
CA ASN A 220 -13.91 28.57 39.01
C ASN A 220 -13.87 28.17 40.51
N SER A 221 -12.69 28.19 41.10
CA SER A 221 -12.53 28.21 42.55
C SER A 221 -11.29 29.03 42.94
#